data_08a1e5aaab7c3d61d53b68ffce857392
#
_entry.id   08a1e5aaab7c3d61d53b68ffce857392
#
_cell.length_a   1.000
_cell.length_b   1.000
_cell.length_c   1.000
_cell.angle_alpha   90.00
_cell.angle_beta   90.00
_cell.angle_gamma   90.00
#
_symmetry.space_group_name_H-M   'P 1'
#
loop_
_entity.id
_entity.type
_entity.pdbx_description
1 polymer ?
#
loop_
_entity_poly.entity_id
_entity_poly.type
_entity_poly.pdbx_seq_one_letter_code
_entity_poly.pdbx_strand_id
1 'polypeptide(L)'
;SMMEQITEQGEKIAKHMDIKDMRKYRELVKGFLNEVVNRSHKFSRENFLDRRGRHRVYGIVKLVDKNLDELAGELVKEEKNHLEIVGRIDDIRGLLLDISA
;
A
#
# COMPACT_ATOMS: atom_id res chain seq x y z
N SER A 1 -15.64 2.24 1.38
CA SER A 1 -14.59 1.72 2.25
C SER A 1 -13.23 2.21 1.83
N MET A 2 -12.25 2.10 2.73
CA MET A 2 -10.87 2.51 2.44
C MET A 2 -10.27 1.72 1.28
N MET A 3 -10.50 0.40 1.25
CA MET A 3 -9.96 -0.44 0.19
C MET A 3 -10.56 -0.08 -1.18
N GLU A 4 -11.84 0.23 -1.23
CA GLU A 4 -12.47 0.66 -2.48
C GLU A 4 -11.85 1.95 -3.01
N GLN A 5 -11.61 2.91 -2.13
CA GLN A 5 -10.98 4.19 -2.50
C GLN A 5 -9.55 3.97 -3.03
N ILE A 6 -8.81 3.08 -2.39
CA ILE A 6 -7.46 2.72 -2.83
C ILE A 6 -7.51 2.07 -4.21
N THR A 7 -8.43 1.14 -4.42
CA THR A 7 -8.60 0.46 -5.70
C THR A 7 -8.95 1.45 -6.82
N GLU A 8 -9.88 2.36 -6.56
CA GLU A 8 -10.27 3.39 -7.54
C GLU A 8 -9.10 4.30 -7.90
N GLN A 9 -8.35 4.75 -6.90
CA GLN A 9 -7.21 5.63 -7.15
C GLN A 9 -6.09 4.88 -7.88
N GLY A 10 -5.88 3.61 -7.57
CA GLY A 10 -4.93 2.76 -8.29
C GLY A 10 -5.31 2.59 -9.76
N GLU A 11 -6.58 2.38 -10.05
CA GLU A 11 -7.08 2.29 -11.42
C GLU A 11 -6.85 3.58 -12.20
N LYS A 12 -7.04 4.72 -11.53
CA LYS A 12 -6.79 6.03 -12.13
C LYS A 12 -5.32 6.20 -12.49
N ILE A 13 -4.41 5.80 -11.60
CA ILE A 13 -2.96 5.84 -11.88
C ILE A 13 -2.62 4.91 -13.05
N ALA A 14 -3.16 3.69 -13.07
CA ALA A 14 -2.91 2.75 -14.15
C ALA A 14 -3.37 3.29 -15.50
N LYS A 15 -4.49 4.00 -15.52
CA LYS A 15 -5.07 4.55 -16.74
C LYS A 15 -4.32 5.78 -17.24
N HIS A 16 -4.03 6.73 -16.35
CA HIS A 16 -3.46 8.03 -16.73
C HIS A 16 -1.94 8.09 -16.63
N MET A 17 -1.35 7.24 -15.78
CA MET A 17 0.10 7.21 -15.54
C MET A 17 0.67 8.59 -15.20
N ASP A 18 -0.05 9.36 -14.39
CA ASP A 18 0.30 10.73 -14.03
C ASP A 18 0.78 10.80 -12.58
N ILE A 19 1.97 11.34 -12.38
CA ILE A 19 2.58 11.46 -11.04
C ILE A 19 1.71 12.28 -10.07
N LYS A 20 0.93 13.22 -10.56
CA LYS A 20 0.08 14.04 -9.69
C LYS A 20 -0.98 13.23 -8.93
N ASP A 21 -1.35 12.06 -9.44
CA ASP A 21 -2.32 11.17 -8.78
C ASP A 21 -1.68 10.36 -7.66
N MET A 22 -0.36 10.34 -7.56
CA MET A 22 0.38 9.54 -6.59
C MET A 22 0.20 10.03 -5.17
N ARG A 23 0.08 11.33 -4.97
CA ARG A 23 -0.07 11.91 -3.63
C ARG A 23 -1.31 11.37 -2.91
N LYS A 24 -2.45 11.41 -3.59
CA LYS A 24 -3.71 10.90 -3.03
C LYS A 24 -3.62 9.39 -2.78
N TYR A 25 -3.04 8.65 -3.71
CA TYR A 25 -2.86 7.21 -3.56
C TYR A 25 -2.03 6.90 -2.32
N ARG A 26 -0.90 7.56 -2.15
CA ARG A 26 -0.03 7.38 -0.99
C ARG A 26 -0.76 7.71 0.32
N GLU A 27 -1.52 8.80 0.34
CA GLU A 27 -2.29 9.18 1.53
C GLU A 27 -3.34 8.13 1.90
N LEU A 28 -4.05 7.60 0.91
CA LEU A 28 -5.06 6.56 1.14
C LEU A 28 -4.43 5.26 1.66
N VAL A 29 -3.32 4.85 1.05
CA VAL A 29 -2.61 3.63 1.47
C VAL A 29 -2.07 3.80 2.89
N LYS A 30 -1.43 4.92 3.19
CA LYS A 30 -0.89 5.18 4.54
C LYS A 30 -1.99 5.26 5.59
N GLY A 31 -3.14 5.84 5.26
CA GLY A 31 -4.29 5.87 6.16
C GLY A 31 -4.78 4.47 6.51
N PHE A 32 -4.86 3.61 5.50
CA PHE A 32 -5.22 2.21 5.69
C PHE A 32 -4.21 1.48 6.59
N LEU A 33 -2.93 1.64 6.30
CA LEU A 33 -1.86 1.01 7.08
C LEU A 33 -1.87 1.48 8.53
N ASN A 34 -2.06 2.77 8.77
CA ASN A 34 -2.13 3.33 10.11
C ASN A 34 -3.25 2.69 10.91
N GLU A 35 -4.42 2.51 10.30
CA GLU A 35 -5.55 1.87 10.97
C GLU A 35 -5.25 0.42 11.31
N VAL A 36 -4.67 -0.33 10.37
CA VAL A 36 -4.32 -1.73 10.61
C VAL A 36 -3.24 -1.86 11.69
N VAL A 37 -2.20 -1.03 11.65
CA VAL A 37 -1.13 -1.03 12.66
C VAL A 37 -1.68 -0.71 14.03
N ASN A 38 -2.56 0.27 14.15
CA ASN A 38 -3.18 0.63 15.41
C ASN A 38 -4.02 -0.51 15.98
N ARG A 39 -4.78 -1.20 15.15
CA ARG A 39 -5.54 -2.38 15.56
C ARG A 39 -4.61 -3.50 16.02
N SER A 40 -3.56 -3.76 15.28
CA SER A 40 -2.58 -4.79 15.62
C SER A 40 -1.88 -4.48 16.95
N HIS A 41 -1.53 -3.22 17.17
CA HIS A 41 -0.91 -2.78 18.43
C HIS A 41 -1.86 -2.98 19.61
N LYS A 42 -3.10 -2.56 19.46
CA LYS A 42 -4.13 -2.73 20.49
C LYS A 42 -4.37 -4.21 20.78
N PHE A 43 -4.53 -5.01 19.75
CA PHE A 43 -4.76 -6.45 19.89
C PHE A 43 -3.59 -7.13 20.57
N SER A 44 -2.36 -6.79 20.20
CA SER A 44 -1.15 -7.31 20.81
C SER A 44 -1.09 -7.00 22.31
N ARG A 45 -1.42 -5.76 22.68
CA ARG A 45 -1.41 -5.31 24.07
C ARG A 45 -2.46 -6.02 24.91
N GLU A 46 -3.65 -6.20 24.37
CA GLU A 46 -4.77 -6.82 25.09
C GLU A 46 -4.67 -8.33 25.14
N ASN A 47 -4.13 -8.95 24.12
CA ASN A 47 -4.14 -10.40 23.92
C ASN A 47 -2.75 -11.04 23.96
N PHE A 48 -1.73 -10.27 24.29
CA PHE A 48 -0.34 -10.76 24.36
C PHE A 48 0.10 -11.42 23.05
N LEU A 49 -0.27 -10.81 21.92
CA LEU A 49 0.13 -11.29 20.60
C LEU A 49 1.64 -11.45 20.55
N ASP A 50 2.08 -12.54 19.96
CA ASP A 50 3.47 -12.86 19.87
C ASP A 50 4.26 -11.86 19.00
N ARG A 51 5.56 -11.93 19.13
CA ARG A 51 6.50 -11.10 18.42
C ARG A 51 6.39 -11.31 16.90
N ARG A 52 6.05 -12.52 16.45
CA ARG A 52 5.94 -12.87 15.02
C ARG A 52 4.85 -12.08 14.31
N GLY A 53 3.68 -11.92 14.95
CA GLY A 53 2.58 -11.15 14.38
C GLY A 53 2.99 -9.70 14.15
N ARG A 54 3.68 -9.09 15.10
CA ARG A 54 4.15 -7.71 14.99
C ARG A 54 5.22 -7.56 13.91
N HIS A 55 6.14 -8.51 13.85
CA HIS A 55 7.19 -8.52 12.82
C HIS A 55 6.60 -8.68 11.43
N ARG A 56 5.57 -9.52 11.29
CA ARG A 56 4.89 -9.70 10.02
C ARG A 56 4.25 -8.41 9.53
N VAL A 57 3.51 -7.73 10.41
CA VAL A 57 2.87 -6.44 10.10
C VAL A 57 3.92 -5.42 9.68
N TYR A 58 4.98 -5.29 10.45
CA TYR A 58 6.06 -4.35 10.19
C TYR A 58 6.74 -4.63 8.84
N GLY A 59 6.99 -5.91 8.54
CA GLY A 59 7.57 -6.32 7.26
C GLY A 59 6.70 -5.97 6.07
N ILE A 60 5.38 -6.17 6.19
CA ILE A 60 4.44 -5.82 5.12
C ILE A 60 4.41 -4.29 4.92
N VAL A 61 4.39 -3.52 5.99
CA VAL A 61 4.42 -2.05 5.90
C VAL A 61 5.66 -1.58 5.13
N LYS A 62 6.81 -2.16 5.41
CA LYS A 62 8.06 -1.84 4.69
C LYS A 62 7.96 -2.17 3.20
N LEU A 63 7.38 -3.32 2.86
CA LEU A 63 7.20 -3.72 1.46
C LEU A 63 6.23 -2.78 0.73
N VAL A 64 5.17 -2.35 1.40
CA VAL A 64 4.24 -1.38 0.81
C VAL A 64 4.95 -0.07 0.52
N ASP A 65 5.72 0.44 1.48
CA ASP A 65 6.49 1.68 1.28
C ASP A 65 7.45 1.56 0.11
N LYS A 66 8.15 0.44 0.00
CA LYS A 66 9.06 0.17 -1.11
C LYS A 66 8.33 0.19 -2.46
N ASN A 67 7.17 -0.48 -2.53
CA ASN A 67 6.39 -0.53 -3.76
C ASN A 67 5.80 0.84 -4.13
N LEU A 68 5.40 1.64 -3.13
CA LEU A 68 4.95 3.01 -3.38
C LEU A 68 6.07 3.86 -3.99
N ASP A 69 7.28 3.74 -3.46
CA ASP A 69 8.43 4.48 -3.99
C ASP A 69 8.80 4.03 -5.40
N GLU A 70 8.76 2.72 -5.67
CA GLU A 70 9.02 2.18 -7.00
C GLU A 70 7.96 2.63 -8.01
N LEU A 71 6.70 2.66 -7.58
CA LEU A 71 5.61 3.17 -8.42
C LEU A 71 5.82 4.65 -8.76
N ALA A 72 6.13 5.46 -7.77
CA ALA A 72 6.40 6.88 -7.99
C ALA A 72 7.60 7.08 -8.94
N GLY A 73 8.65 6.29 -8.76
CA GLY A 73 9.82 6.32 -9.63
C GLY A 73 9.49 6.00 -11.08
N GLU A 74 8.60 5.04 -11.31
CA GLU A 74 8.18 4.69 -12.66
C GLU A 74 7.34 5.81 -13.29
N LEU A 75 6.48 6.45 -12.49
CA LEU A 75 5.60 7.51 -12.99
C LEU A 75 6.32 8.78 -13.41
N VAL A 76 7.54 9.02 -12.94
CA VAL A 76 8.31 10.21 -13.32
C VAL A 76 9.24 9.97 -14.52
N LYS A 77 9.32 8.74 -15.02
CA LYS A 77 10.14 8.45 -16.22
C LYS A 77 9.51 9.07 -17.46
N GLU A 78 10.35 9.44 -18.43
CA GLU A 78 9.86 9.92 -19.72
C GLU A 78 9.10 8.81 -20.45
N GLU A 79 9.68 7.62 -20.49
CA GLU A 79 9.04 6.44 -21.07
C GLU A 79 8.56 5.54 -19.95
N LYS A 80 7.26 5.58 -19.69
CA LYS A 80 6.65 4.81 -18.61
C LYS A 80 6.28 3.41 -19.09
N ASN A 81 6.57 2.42 -18.27
CA ASN A 81 6.19 1.04 -18.55
C ASN A 81 4.85 0.75 -17.88
N HIS A 82 3.79 0.63 -18.66
CA HIS A 82 2.43 0.40 -18.16
C HIS A 82 2.32 -0.91 -17.35
N LEU A 83 2.97 -1.98 -17.82
CA LEU A 83 2.93 -3.27 -17.11
C LEU A 83 3.60 -3.16 -15.74
N GLU A 84 4.71 -2.42 -15.66
CA GLU A 84 5.40 -2.18 -14.40
C GLU A 84 4.51 -1.40 -13.42
N ILE A 85 3.82 -0.37 -13.92
CA ILE A 85 2.91 0.44 -13.12
C ILE A 85 1.77 -0.42 -12.57
N VAL A 86 1.12 -1.19 -13.43
CA VAL A 86 0.03 -2.10 -13.02
C VAL A 86 0.55 -3.12 -12.03
N GLY A 87 1.73 -3.68 -12.29
CA GLY A 87 2.36 -4.65 -11.39
C GLY A 87 2.59 -4.10 -9.98
N ARG A 88 3.09 -2.87 -9.88
CA ARG A 88 3.31 -2.22 -8.57
C ARG A 88 1.99 -2.00 -7.83
N ILE A 89 0.96 -1.55 -8.55
CA ILE A 89 -0.37 -1.33 -7.97
C ILE A 89 -0.97 -2.65 -7.47
N ASP A 90 -0.86 -3.71 -8.26
CA ASP A 90 -1.34 -5.03 -7.87
C ASP A 90 -0.59 -5.59 -6.67
N ASP A 91 0.72 -5.41 -6.61
CA ASP A 91 1.53 -5.83 -5.47
C ASP A 91 1.10 -5.11 -4.19
N ILE A 92 0.89 -3.80 -4.28
CA ILE A 92 0.42 -3.01 -3.13
C ILE A 92 -0.93 -3.53 -2.66
N ARG A 93 -1.87 -3.73 -3.56
CA ARG A 93 -3.19 -4.26 -3.22
C ARG A 93 -3.10 -5.62 -2.53
N GLY A 94 -2.27 -6.52 -3.07
CA GLY A 94 -2.05 -7.83 -2.47
C GLY A 94 -1.50 -7.75 -1.06
N LEU A 95 -0.54 -6.86 -0.82
CA LEU A 95 0.04 -6.64 0.51
C LEU A 95 -0.98 -6.08 1.49
N LEU A 96 -1.85 -5.17 1.03
CA LEU A 96 -2.90 -4.61 1.89
C LEU A 96 -3.95 -5.65 2.26
N LEU A 97 -4.29 -6.54 1.33
CA LEU A 97 -5.18 -7.66 1.62
C LEU A 97 -4.54 -8.63 2.61
N ASP A 98 -3.26 -8.91 2.45
CA ASP A 98 -2.50 -9.76 3.35
C ASP A 98 -2.48 -9.22 4.79
N ILE A 99 -2.19 -7.94 4.94
CA ILE A 99 -2.07 -7.33 6.27
C ILE A 99 -3.40 -7.27 7.00
N SER A 100 -4.51 -7.21 6.26
CA SER A 100 -5.84 -7.13 6.85
C SER A 100 -6.51 -8.50 7.06
N ALA A 101 -5.86 -9.56 6.65
CA ALA A 101 -6.39 -10.93 6.80
C ALA A 101 -6.28 -11.47 8.23
#